data_57264a403c6d044cd0c31bce1c7c7ccc
#
_entry.id   57264a403c6d044cd0c31bce1c7c7ccc
#
_cell.length_a   1.000
_cell.length_b   1.000
_cell.length_c   1.000
_cell.angle_alpha   90.00
_cell.angle_beta   90.00
_cell.angle_gamma   90.00
#
_symmetry.space_group_name_H-M   'P 1'
#
loop_
_entity.id
_entity.type
_entity.pdbx_description
1 polymer ?
#
loop_
_entity_poly.entity_id
_entity_poly.type
_entity_poly.pdbx_seq_one_letter_code
_entity_poly.pdbx_strand_id
1 'polypeptide(L)' 'MPKLYEYFGLIILFYSNEHELIHVHGKYQGAESKAEFIIEDGQIIKFHYSAVQGRKPLSPNQMRNFQVVVEHFAEEIVQ' A
#
# COMPACT_ATOMS: atom_id res chain seq x y z
N MET A 1 -3.52 1.53 -15.30
CA MET A 1 -3.59 2.73 -14.46
C MET A 1 -3.70 2.36 -13.00
N PRO A 2 -2.89 2.95 -12.13
CA PRO A 2 -3.05 2.68 -10.72
C PRO A 2 -4.37 3.27 -10.21
N LYS A 3 -4.98 2.58 -9.25
CA LYS A 3 -6.17 3.07 -8.59
C LYS A 3 -5.74 4.03 -7.49
N LEU A 4 -6.41 5.17 -7.38
CA LEU A 4 -6.05 6.20 -6.42
C LEU A 4 -7.15 6.38 -5.39
N TYR A 5 -6.75 6.39 -4.12
CA TYR A 5 -7.63 6.69 -3.00
C TYR A 5 -7.00 7.78 -2.14
N GLU A 6 -7.84 8.51 -1.42
CA GLU A 6 -7.36 9.51 -0.48
C GLU A 6 -8.02 9.29 0.86
N TYR A 7 -7.22 9.37 1.94
CA TYR A 7 -7.70 9.16 3.30
C TYR A 7 -7.02 10.17 4.22
N PHE A 8 -7.75 11.22 4.59
CA PHE A 8 -7.25 12.31 5.46
C PHE A 8 -5.90 12.87 4.99
N GLY A 9 -5.82 13.19 3.69
CA GLY A 9 -4.60 13.74 3.10
C GLY A 9 -3.57 12.71 2.66
N LEU A 10 -3.72 11.47 3.09
CA LEU A 10 -2.86 10.38 2.67
C LEU A 10 -3.33 9.87 1.30
N ILE A 11 -2.45 9.93 0.32
CA ILE A 11 -2.77 9.48 -1.03
C ILE A 11 -2.28 8.05 -1.19
N ILE A 12 -3.17 7.18 -1.61
CA ILE A 12 -2.87 5.75 -1.72
C ILE A 12 -3.02 5.31 -3.17
N LEU A 13 -1.95 4.75 -3.71
CA LEU A 13 -1.89 4.31 -5.10
C LEU A 13 -1.70 2.79 -5.12
N PHE A 14 -2.60 2.11 -5.81
CA PHE A 14 -2.54 0.66 -5.97
C PHE A 14 -1.98 0.33 -7.35
N TYR A 15 -0.91 -0.44 -7.36
CA TYR A 15 -0.30 -0.93 -8.58
C TYR A 15 -0.43 -2.45 -8.62
N SER A 16 -0.99 -2.98 -9.69
CA SER A 16 -1.10 -4.43 -9.86
C SER A 16 -0.51 -4.82 -11.20
N ASN A 17 0.11 -5.98 -11.24
CA ASN A 17 0.66 -6.56 -12.44
C ASN A 17 0.22 -8.01 -12.48
N GLU A 18 -0.05 -8.53 -13.69
CA GLU A 18 -0.61 -9.88 -13.86
C GLU A 18 0.21 -10.98 -13.23
N HIS A 19 1.52 -10.82 -13.17
CA HIS A 19 2.44 -11.86 -12.72
C HIS A 19 3.21 -11.51 -11.46
N GLU A 20 2.88 -10.40 -10.82
CA GLU A 20 3.66 -9.93 -9.70
C GLU A 20 2.79 -9.56 -8.52
N LEU A 21 3.46 -9.30 -7.42
CA LEU A 21 2.83 -8.86 -6.19
C LEU A 21 2.09 -7.54 -6.42
N ILE A 22 1.00 -7.37 -5.70
CA ILE A 22 0.30 -6.10 -5.71
C ILE A 22 1.09 -5.13 -4.83
N HIS A 23 1.42 -3.98 -5.41
CA HIS A 23 2.14 -2.93 -4.70
C HIS A 23 1.21 -1.77 -4.40
N VAL A 24 1.31 -1.25 -3.19
CA VAL A 24 0.53 -0.10 -2.76
C VAL A 24 1.48 0.94 -2.23
N HIS A 25 1.35 2.17 -2.69
CA HIS A 25 2.16 3.29 -2.22
C HIS A 25 1.29 4.25 -1.44
N GLY A 26 1.77 4.70 -0.30
CA GLY A 26 1.12 5.74 0.49
C GLY A 26 2.00 6.97 0.51
N LYS A 27 1.45 8.11 0.13
CA LYS A 27 2.16 9.38 0.07
C LYS A 27 1.49 10.43 0.94
N TYR A 28 2.30 11.15 1.72
CA TYR A 28 1.80 12.22 2.57
C TYR A 28 2.87 13.29 2.73
N GLN A 29 2.61 14.49 2.17
CA GLN A 29 3.49 15.67 2.36
C GLN A 29 4.97 15.36 2.17
N GLY A 30 5.31 14.75 1.04
CA GLY A 30 6.70 14.47 0.72
C GLY A 30 7.24 13.16 1.29
N ALA A 31 6.51 12.53 2.20
CA ALA A 31 6.86 11.21 2.72
C ALA A 31 6.18 10.12 1.90
N GLU A 32 6.81 8.98 1.80
CA GLU A 32 6.26 7.87 1.04
C GLU A 32 6.71 6.54 1.62
N SER A 33 5.77 5.61 1.73
CA SER A 33 6.06 4.23 2.10
C SER A 33 5.30 3.31 1.15
N LYS A 34 5.67 2.04 1.12
CA LYS A 34 5.01 1.09 0.25
C LYS A 34 4.65 -0.17 1.01
N ALA A 35 3.67 -0.89 0.49
CA ALA A 35 3.29 -2.21 0.98
C ALA A 35 3.27 -3.17 -0.19
N GLU A 36 3.77 -4.37 0.02
CA GLU A 36 3.70 -5.45 -0.96
C GLU A 36 2.83 -6.55 -0.38
N PHE A 37 1.90 -7.04 -1.20
CA PHE A 37 1.05 -8.16 -0.81
C PHE A 37 1.70 -9.45 -1.29
N ILE A 38 1.96 -10.35 -0.38
CA ILE A 38 2.46 -11.67 -0.74
C ILE A 38 1.28 -12.59 -0.85
N ILE A 39 1.05 -13.09 -2.06
CA ILE A 39 -0.12 -13.89 -2.39
C ILE A 39 0.31 -15.33 -2.66
N GLU A 40 -0.39 -16.28 -2.06
CA GLU A 40 -0.15 -17.69 -2.26
C GLU A 40 -1.48 -18.40 -2.40
N ASP A 41 -1.62 -19.16 -3.48
CA ASP A 41 -2.86 -19.89 -3.79
C ASP A 41 -4.09 -18.97 -3.82
N GLY A 42 -3.92 -17.76 -4.35
CA GLY A 42 -5.00 -16.80 -4.48
C GLY A 42 -5.35 -16.07 -3.18
N GLN A 43 -4.59 -16.29 -2.12
CA GLN A 43 -4.85 -15.66 -0.83
C GLN A 43 -3.69 -14.81 -0.40
N ILE A 44 -4.01 -13.67 0.24
CA ILE A 44 -2.97 -12.82 0.83
C ILE A 44 -2.51 -13.49 2.12
N ILE A 45 -1.24 -13.85 2.18
CA ILE A 45 -0.68 -14.48 3.37
C ILE A 45 0.15 -13.50 4.20
N LYS A 46 0.55 -12.38 3.61
CA LYS A 46 1.44 -11.46 4.29
C LYS A 46 1.41 -10.08 3.63
N PHE A 47 1.58 -9.04 4.44
CA PHE A 47 1.84 -7.68 3.97
C PHE A 47 3.27 -7.32 4.35
N HIS A 48 4.02 -6.78 3.42
CA HIS A 48 5.38 -6.33 3.68
C HIS A 48 5.45 -4.82 3.49
N TYR A 49 5.66 -4.08 4.57
CA TYR A 49 5.76 -2.62 4.54
C TYR A 49 7.22 -2.21 4.54
N SER A 50 7.56 -1.24 3.70
CA SER A 50 8.93 -0.75 3.61
C SER A 50 8.96 0.69 3.15
N ALA A 51 10.11 1.34 3.36
CA ALA A 51 10.33 2.69 2.87
C ALA A 51 10.61 2.67 1.38
N VAL A 52 10.31 3.77 0.71
CA VAL A 52 10.64 3.95 -0.70
C VAL A 52 12.02 4.60 -0.77
N GLN A 53 12.90 4.03 -1.59
CA GLN A 53 14.26 4.53 -1.73
C GLN A 53 14.26 5.99 -2.17
N GLY A 54 15.05 6.81 -1.48
CA GLY A 54 15.14 8.22 -1.78
C GLY A 54 14.02 9.07 -1.25
N ARG A 55 13.09 8.46 -0.49
CA ARG A 55 11.97 9.18 0.11
C ARG A 55 11.97 9.03 1.62
N LYS A 56 11.49 10.06 2.30
CA LYS A 56 11.29 10.02 3.73
C LYS A 56 10.12 9.07 4.04
N PRO A 57 10.24 8.17 5.01
CA PRO A 57 9.13 7.27 5.33
C PRO A 57 7.97 8.03 5.98
N LEU A 58 6.79 7.44 5.93
CA LEU A 58 5.63 7.99 6.61
C LEU A 58 5.88 8.04 8.11
N SER A 59 5.32 9.07 8.77
CA SER A 59 5.37 9.15 10.23
C SER A 59 4.60 7.98 10.84
N PRO A 60 4.82 7.67 12.15
CA PRO A 60 4.09 6.57 12.78
C PRO A 60 2.57 6.68 12.66
N ASN A 61 2.02 7.90 12.81
CA ASN A 61 0.59 8.09 12.67
C ASN A 61 0.11 7.81 11.24
N GLN A 62 0.84 8.33 10.26
CA GLN A 62 0.47 8.12 8.86
C GLN A 62 0.69 6.68 8.43
N MET A 63 1.72 6.04 8.96
CA MET A 63 1.95 4.63 8.69
C MET A 63 0.80 3.77 9.22
N ARG A 64 0.28 4.10 10.39
CA ARG A 64 -0.88 3.41 10.96
C ARG A 64 -2.09 3.58 10.06
N ASN A 65 -2.34 4.81 9.60
CA ASN A 65 -3.45 5.08 8.69
C ASN A 65 -3.29 4.32 7.37
N PHE A 66 -2.08 4.29 6.86
CA PHE A 66 -1.76 3.54 5.65
C PHE A 66 -2.07 2.05 5.81
N GLN A 67 -1.64 1.46 6.92
CA GLN A 67 -1.89 0.05 7.21
C GLN A 67 -3.39 -0.25 7.30
N VAL A 68 -4.15 0.62 7.98
CA VAL A 68 -5.59 0.44 8.11
C VAL A 68 -6.27 0.43 6.74
N VAL A 69 -5.91 1.37 5.88
CA VAL A 69 -6.50 1.46 4.55
C VAL A 69 -6.10 0.28 3.68
N VAL A 70 -4.83 -0.10 3.71
CA VAL A 70 -4.33 -1.23 2.92
C VAL A 70 -5.06 -2.51 3.31
N GLU A 71 -5.18 -2.77 4.60
CA GLU A 71 -5.85 -3.98 5.07
C GLU A 71 -7.35 -3.98 4.78
N HIS A 72 -7.98 -2.81 4.86
CA HIS A 72 -9.39 -2.68 4.55
C HIS A 72 -9.69 -2.99 3.09
N PHE A 73 -8.86 -2.48 2.19
CA PHE A 73 -9.07 -2.68 0.76
C PHE A 73 -8.44 -3.95 0.21
N ALA A 74 -7.63 -4.65 0.99
CA ALA A 74 -6.95 -5.84 0.52
C ALA A 74 -7.93 -6.91 0.03
N GLU A 75 -9.03 -7.09 0.74
CA GLU A 75 -10.03 -8.08 0.36
C GLU A 75 -10.70 -7.74 -0.97
N GLU A 76 -10.88 -6.46 -1.26
CA GLU A 76 -11.49 -6.02 -2.52
C GLU A 76 -10.52 -6.13 -3.69
N ILE A 77 -9.23 -5.96 -3.42
CA ILE A 77 -8.22 -5.93 -4.47
C ILE A 77 -7.90 -7.33 -5.00
N VAL A 78 -7.98 -8.32 -4.15
CA VAL A 78 -7.52 -9.69 -4.46
C VAL A 78 -8.67 -10.64 -4.76
N GLN A 79 -9.87 -10.16 -4.79
CA GLN A 79 -10.99 -11.01 -5.18
C GLN A 79 -10.98 -11.33 -6.66
#